data_feb245f469d6338e6d4d15464e490440
#
_entry.id   feb245f469d6338e6d4d15464e490440
#
_cell.length_a   1.000
_cell.length_b   1.000
_cell.length_c   1.000
_cell.angle_alpha   90.00
_cell.angle_beta   90.00
_cell.angle_gamma   90.00
#
_symmetry.space_group_name_H-M   'P 1'
#
loop_
_entity.id
_entity.type
_entity.pdbx_description
1 polymer ?
#
loop_
_entity_poly.entity_id
_entity_poly.type
_entity_poly.pdbx_seq_one_letter_code
_entity_poly.pdbx_strand_id
1 'polypeptide(L)'
;QIRADRGTDRAIGAVHAANAALSEGKTVSVYPEGTITADPDGWPMQPRTGAARIALATRAPVIPVGQWGANHVMPGKKLTCPRLFPRKTMYVKAGDPVDLSDLYGRDDKEALREASRRIIMAITDIVAEIRDETAPEGRWDMRHGARV
;
A
#
# COMPACT_ATOMS: atom_id res chain seq x y z
N GLN A 1 -12.69 6.62 -10.17
CA GLN A 1 -11.52 5.72 -10.11
C GLN A 1 -10.40 6.28 -10.96
N ILE A 2 -9.23 6.52 -10.36
CA ILE A 2 -8.03 6.95 -11.09
C ILE A 2 -7.38 5.71 -11.68
N ARG A 3 -7.30 5.64 -13.00
CA ARG A 3 -6.69 4.50 -13.68
C ARG A 3 -5.17 4.66 -13.69
N ALA A 4 -4.47 3.74 -13.04
CA ALA A 4 -3.01 3.66 -13.04
C ALA A 4 -2.56 2.50 -13.92
N ASP A 5 -2.28 2.77 -15.19
CA ASP A 5 -1.72 1.77 -16.10
C ASP A 5 -0.20 1.63 -15.88
N ARG A 6 0.31 0.41 -16.07
CA ARG A 6 1.74 0.13 -15.94
C ARG A 6 2.52 0.72 -17.11
N GLY A 7 3.29 1.75 -16.87
CA GLY A 7 4.13 2.45 -17.85
C GLY A 7 4.51 3.82 -17.30
N THR A 8 5.69 4.35 -17.64
CA THR A 8 6.26 5.54 -17.00
C THR A 8 5.36 6.76 -17.12
N ASP A 9 4.79 7.03 -18.30
CA ASP A 9 3.99 8.23 -18.54
C ASP A 9 2.60 8.17 -17.91
N ARG A 10 2.01 6.98 -17.86
CA ARG A 10 0.68 6.77 -17.26
C ARG A 10 0.71 6.72 -15.74
N ALA A 11 1.83 6.26 -15.15
CA ALA A 11 2.03 6.31 -13.71
C ALA A 11 2.16 7.77 -13.22
N ILE A 12 2.81 8.63 -13.99
CA ILE A 12 2.90 10.07 -13.73
C ILE A 12 1.50 10.70 -13.80
N GLY A 13 0.72 10.38 -14.82
CA GLY A 13 -0.65 10.85 -14.97
C GLY A 13 -1.55 10.49 -13.77
N ALA A 14 -1.40 9.28 -13.21
CA ALA A 14 -2.14 8.87 -12.01
C ALA A 14 -1.76 9.69 -10.76
N VAL A 15 -0.48 10.04 -10.61
CA VAL A 15 -0.02 10.91 -9.51
C VAL A 15 -0.61 12.32 -9.67
N HIS A 16 -0.59 12.88 -10.87
CA HIS A 16 -1.20 14.20 -11.13
C HIS A 16 -2.71 14.20 -10.84
N ALA A 17 -3.43 13.18 -11.28
CA ALA A 17 -4.86 13.06 -11.01
C ALA A 17 -5.16 12.91 -9.52
N ALA A 18 -4.32 12.19 -8.77
CA ALA A 18 -4.44 12.06 -7.32
C ALA A 18 -4.20 13.41 -6.62
N ASN A 19 -3.15 14.15 -7.03
CA ASN A 19 -2.85 15.47 -6.48
C ASN A 19 -4.01 16.47 -6.74
N ALA A 20 -4.59 16.46 -7.95
CA ALA A 20 -5.74 17.29 -8.27
C ALA A 20 -6.96 16.94 -7.39
N ALA A 21 -7.25 15.65 -7.21
CA ALA A 21 -8.35 15.21 -6.34
C ALA A 21 -8.15 15.64 -4.88
N LEU A 22 -6.93 15.54 -4.35
CA LEU A 22 -6.61 15.99 -3.00
C LEU A 22 -6.72 17.51 -2.85
N SER A 23 -6.31 18.29 -3.86
CA SER A 23 -6.47 19.76 -3.84
C SER A 23 -7.93 20.21 -3.86
N GLU A 24 -8.83 19.37 -4.38
CA GLU A 24 -10.29 19.56 -4.34
C GLU A 24 -10.92 19.09 -3.03
N GLY A 25 -10.13 18.67 -2.03
CA GLY A 25 -10.60 18.17 -0.74
C GLY A 25 -11.12 16.73 -0.77
N LYS A 26 -10.84 15.99 -1.84
CA LYS A 26 -11.25 14.57 -1.97
C LYS A 26 -10.25 13.65 -1.27
N THR A 27 -10.72 12.49 -0.83
CA THR A 27 -9.87 11.42 -0.32
C THR A 27 -9.38 10.52 -1.47
N VAL A 28 -8.11 10.15 -1.44
CA VAL A 28 -7.50 9.23 -2.41
C VAL A 28 -7.06 7.96 -1.69
N SER A 29 -7.57 6.81 -2.11
CA SER A 29 -7.13 5.51 -1.62
C SER A 29 -6.09 4.92 -2.56
N VAL A 30 -4.96 4.47 -2.01
CA VAL A 30 -3.83 3.94 -2.79
C VAL A 30 -3.37 2.62 -2.19
N TYR A 31 -3.17 1.61 -3.03
CA TYR A 31 -2.46 0.40 -2.65
C TYR A 31 -0.95 0.60 -2.95
N PRO A 32 -0.09 0.76 -1.93
CA PRO A 32 1.30 1.15 -2.15
C PRO A 32 2.13 0.08 -2.87
N GLU A 33 1.72 -1.16 -2.84
CA GLU A 33 2.36 -2.27 -3.56
C GLU A 33 2.05 -2.25 -5.06
N GLY A 34 0.93 -1.63 -5.47
CA GLY A 34 0.46 -1.55 -6.85
C GLY A 34 0.01 -2.88 -7.44
N THR A 35 -0.17 -3.90 -6.61
CA THR A 35 -0.63 -5.25 -7.01
C THR A 35 -1.10 -6.04 -5.78
N ILE A 36 -1.75 -7.17 -6.01
CA ILE A 36 -2.04 -8.16 -4.97
C ILE A 36 -0.70 -8.76 -4.51
N THR A 37 -0.56 -8.97 -3.20
CA THR A 37 0.67 -9.52 -2.63
C THR A 37 1.05 -10.85 -3.29
N ALA A 38 2.35 -11.04 -3.50
CA ALA A 38 2.96 -12.28 -3.92
C ALA A 38 3.73 -12.97 -2.78
N ASP A 39 3.74 -12.36 -1.60
CA ASP A 39 4.29 -12.98 -0.40
C ASP A 39 3.50 -14.26 -0.10
N PRO A 40 4.19 -15.42 0.12
CA PRO A 40 3.52 -16.70 0.35
C PRO A 40 2.58 -16.69 1.56
N ASP A 41 2.93 -15.92 2.59
CA ASP A 41 2.19 -15.83 3.83
C ASP A 41 1.20 -14.64 3.83
N GLY A 42 1.11 -13.91 2.71
CA GLY A 42 0.17 -12.81 2.50
C GLY A 42 0.54 -11.51 3.19
N TRP A 43 1.79 -11.33 3.62
CA TRP A 43 2.27 -10.09 4.20
C TRP A 43 2.42 -8.96 3.16
N PRO A 44 2.40 -7.69 3.61
CA PRO A 44 2.70 -6.56 2.74
C PRO A 44 4.10 -6.67 2.12
N MET A 45 4.19 -6.40 0.83
CA MET A 45 5.43 -6.49 0.05
C MET A 45 6.17 -5.16 -0.02
N GLN A 46 7.29 -5.17 -0.75
CA GLN A 46 8.03 -3.96 -1.10
C GLN A 46 7.12 -2.95 -1.80
N PRO A 47 7.01 -1.71 -1.28
CA PRO A 47 6.14 -0.68 -1.83
C PRO A 47 6.74 -0.06 -3.10
N ARG A 48 5.87 0.52 -3.91
CA ARG A 48 6.25 1.45 -4.98
C ARG A 48 6.21 2.88 -4.46
N THR A 49 6.94 3.78 -5.10
CA THR A 49 7.08 5.18 -4.66
C THR A 49 5.87 6.08 -4.99
N GLY A 50 4.82 5.55 -5.61
CA GLY A 50 3.67 6.36 -6.04
C GLY A 50 2.93 7.03 -4.87
N ALA A 51 2.63 6.27 -3.81
CA ALA A 51 1.99 6.81 -2.61
C ALA A 51 2.85 7.89 -1.94
N ALA A 52 4.16 7.64 -1.82
CA ALA A 52 5.10 8.61 -1.26
C ALA A 52 5.17 9.90 -2.09
N ARG A 53 5.20 9.80 -3.43
CA ARG A 53 5.18 11.00 -4.31
C ARG A 53 3.95 11.85 -4.09
N ILE A 54 2.77 11.24 -4.00
CA ILE A 54 1.52 11.95 -3.71
C ILE A 54 1.61 12.62 -2.34
N ALA A 55 2.00 11.88 -1.30
CA ALA A 55 2.07 12.37 0.06
C ALA A 55 3.05 13.56 0.21
N LEU A 56 4.27 13.44 -0.31
CA LEU A 56 5.29 14.49 -0.19
C LEU A 56 4.95 15.74 -1.00
N ALA A 57 4.31 15.56 -2.18
CA ALA A 57 3.90 16.69 -3.03
C ALA A 57 2.72 17.46 -2.46
N THR A 58 1.73 16.77 -1.88
CA THR A 58 0.48 17.39 -1.40
C THR A 58 0.48 17.73 0.08
N ARG A 59 1.38 17.11 0.85
CA ARG A 59 1.39 17.17 2.33
C ARG A 59 0.07 16.68 2.97
N ALA A 60 -0.74 15.95 2.22
CA ALA A 60 -1.97 15.37 2.73
C ALA A 60 -1.65 14.31 3.79
N PRO A 61 -2.44 14.23 4.87
CA PRO A 61 -2.27 13.19 5.88
C PRO A 61 -2.37 11.79 5.26
N VAL A 62 -1.41 10.93 5.58
CA VAL A 62 -1.37 9.53 5.11
C VAL A 62 -1.87 8.63 6.22
N ILE A 63 -3.07 8.12 6.07
CA ILE A 63 -3.67 7.18 7.03
C ILE A 63 -3.38 5.76 6.55
N PRO A 64 -2.59 4.97 7.29
CA PRO A 64 -2.35 3.58 6.94
C PRO A 64 -3.60 2.75 7.24
N VAL A 65 -3.94 1.84 6.32
CA VAL A 65 -5.08 0.94 6.49
C VAL A 65 -4.60 -0.49 6.25
N GLY A 66 -4.67 -1.31 7.29
CA GLY A 66 -4.43 -2.75 7.21
C GLY A 66 -5.73 -3.50 6.95
N GLN A 67 -5.66 -4.54 6.12
CA GLN A 67 -6.79 -5.44 5.88
C GLN A 67 -6.34 -6.90 5.84
N TRP A 68 -7.19 -7.80 6.34
CA TRP A 68 -6.94 -9.23 6.33
C TRP A 68 -8.24 -10.03 6.13
N GLY A 69 -8.13 -11.22 5.54
CA GLY A 69 -9.25 -12.12 5.35
C GLY A 69 -9.81 -12.17 3.93
N ALA A 70 -9.53 -11.18 3.08
CA ALA A 70 -9.97 -11.18 1.68
C ALA A 70 -9.39 -12.36 0.88
N ASN A 71 -8.18 -12.79 1.20
CA ASN A 71 -7.51 -13.98 0.65
C ASN A 71 -8.25 -15.29 0.96
N HIS A 72 -9.04 -15.34 2.02
CA HIS A 72 -9.86 -16.52 2.34
C HIS A 72 -11.08 -16.63 1.42
N VAL A 73 -11.53 -15.50 0.87
CA VAL A 73 -12.64 -15.46 -0.10
C VAL A 73 -12.11 -15.69 -1.51
N MET A 74 -11.03 -15.02 -1.87
CA MET A 74 -10.46 -15.07 -3.22
C MET A 74 -8.93 -15.20 -3.13
N PRO A 75 -8.41 -16.43 -3.04
CA PRO A 75 -6.98 -16.66 -2.89
C PRO A 75 -6.22 -16.36 -4.19
N GLY A 76 -5.20 -15.49 -4.07
CA GLY A 76 -4.22 -15.26 -5.11
C GLY A 76 -4.67 -14.43 -6.31
N LYS A 77 -3.81 -14.42 -7.33
CA LYS A 77 -3.97 -13.62 -8.57
C LYS A 77 -4.81 -14.31 -9.63
N LYS A 78 -5.12 -15.59 -9.45
CA LYS A 78 -5.95 -16.33 -10.41
C LYS A 78 -7.41 -16.04 -10.14
N LEU A 79 -8.16 -15.75 -11.20
CA LEU A 79 -9.61 -15.63 -11.13
C LEU A 79 -10.19 -17.02 -10.83
N THR A 80 -10.58 -17.23 -9.59
CA THR A 80 -11.20 -18.47 -9.11
C THR A 80 -12.60 -18.14 -8.60
N CYS A 81 -13.46 -19.17 -8.49
CA CYS A 81 -14.77 -18.98 -7.89
C CYS A 81 -14.60 -18.51 -6.42
N PRO A 82 -15.27 -17.43 -6.02
CA PRO A 82 -15.18 -16.94 -4.64
C PRO A 82 -15.66 -17.99 -3.64
N ARG A 83 -14.89 -18.21 -2.57
CA ARG A 83 -15.22 -19.13 -1.49
C ARG A 83 -16.09 -18.42 -0.44
N LEU A 84 -17.39 -18.32 -0.70
CA LEU A 84 -18.32 -17.59 0.18
C LEU A 84 -18.77 -18.40 1.40
N PHE A 85 -18.72 -19.73 1.33
CA PHE A 85 -19.11 -20.61 2.42
C PHE A 85 -17.93 -21.48 2.90
N PRO A 86 -17.83 -21.71 4.24
CA PRO A 86 -18.54 -21.01 5.30
C PRO A 86 -18.23 -19.51 5.30
N ARG A 87 -19.04 -18.68 5.98
CA ARG A 87 -18.83 -17.22 6.08
C ARG A 87 -17.39 -16.92 6.49
N LYS A 88 -16.79 -15.92 5.83
CA LYS A 88 -15.42 -15.45 6.10
C LYS A 88 -15.47 -14.08 6.77
N THR A 89 -14.67 -13.91 7.80
CA THR A 89 -14.48 -12.60 8.42
C THR A 89 -13.38 -11.85 7.68
N MET A 90 -13.67 -10.58 7.37
CA MET A 90 -12.68 -9.64 6.86
C MET A 90 -12.46 -8.56 7.91
N TYR A 91 -11.21 -8.26 8.17
CA TYR A 91 -10.79 -7.23 9.11
C TYR A 91 -10.23 -6.06 8.32
N VAL A 92 -10.63 -4.85 8.73
CA VAL A 92 -10.09 -3.59 8.21
C VAL A 92 -9.85 -2.69 9.40
N LYS A 93 -8.64 -2.17 9.52
CA LYS A 93 -8.27 -1.26 10.60
C LYS A 93 -7.46 -0.10 10.03
N ALA A 94 -7.81 1.12 10.41
CA ALA A 94 -7.02 2.32 10.17
C ALA A 94 -6.13 2.59 11.39
N GLY A 95 -4.91 3.08 11.14
CA GLY A 95 -3.97 3.52 12.15
C GLY A 95 -3.84 5.04 12.20
N ASP A 96 -2.91 5.51 13.03
CA ASP A 96 -2.58 6.92 13.13
C ASP A 96 -1.89 7.44 11.87
N PRO A 97 -1.97 8.75 11.58
CA PRO A 97 -1.28 9.33 10.44
C PRO A 97 0.22 9.06 10.48
N VAL A 98 0.79 8.64 9.35
CA VAL A 98 2.23 8.42 9.21
C VAL A 98 2.94 9.77 9.18
N ASP A 99 3.88 9.99 10.11
CA ASP A 99 4.69 11.21 10.12
C ASP A 99 5.71 11.18 8.96
N LEU A 100 5.55 12.14 8.05
CA LEU A 100 6.42 12.40 6.91
C LEU A 100 6.91 13.86 6.89
N SER A 101 6.74 14.59 7.98
CA SER A 101 6.96 16.04 8.06
C SER A 101 8.41 16.44 7.73
N ASP A 102 9.38 15.64 8.11
CA ASP A 102 10.80 15.81 7.84
C ASP A 102 11.20 15.58 6.37
N LEU A 103 10.30 14.99 5.58
CA LEU A 103 10.51 14.66 4.17
C LEU A 103 9.75 15.59 3.22
N TYR A 104 8.87 16.45 3.72
CA TYR A 104 8.08 17.34 2.87
C TYR A 104 8.96 18.29 2.04
N GLY A 105 8.59 18.44 0.76
CA GLY A 105 9.32 19.27 -0.19
C GLY A 105 10.55 18.59 -0.80
N ARG A 106 10.83 17.34 -0.42
CA ARG A 106 11.86 16.51 -1.06
C ARG A 106 11.23 15.57 -2.09
N ASP A 107 11.88 15.43 -3.24
CA ASP A 107 11.47 14.53 -4.33
C ASP A 107 12.59 13.58 -4.76
N ASP A 108 13.71 13.62 -4.04
CA ASP A 108 14.86 12.75 -4.27
C ASP A 108 14.54 11.28 -3.97
N LYS A 109 15.33 10.38 -4.54
CA LYS A 109 15.13 8.93 -4.42
C LYS A 109 15.16 8.43 -2.98
N GLU A 110 15.97 9.06 -2.13
CA GLU A 110 16.13 8.68 -0.73
C GLU A 110 14.86 9.03 0.07
N ALA A 111 14.38 10.28 -0.03
CA ALA A 111 13.16 10.72 0.60
C ALA A 111 11.94 9.88 0.19
N LEU A 112 11.82 9.58 -1.12
CA LEU A 112 10.73 8.74 -1.63
C LEU A 112 10.81 7.29 -1.11
N ARG A 113 12.01 6.73 -0.97
CA ARG A 113 12.20 5.39 -0.39
C ARG A 113 11.84 5.39 1.09
N GLU A 114 12.31 6.39 1.83
CA GLU A 114 12.05 6.49 3.27
C GLU A 114 10.56 6.70 3.55
N ALA A 115 9.89 7.61 2.84
CA ALA A 115 8.44 7.78 2.96
C ALA A 115 7.68 6.48 2.62
N SER A 116 8.06 5.80 1.53
CA SER A 116 7.44 4.51 1.17
C SER A 116 7.67 3.46 2.25
N ARG A 117 8.87 3.42 2.85
CA ARG A 117 9.21 2.51 3.94
C ARG A 117 8.34 2.76 5.17
N ARG A 118 8.20 4.04 5.61
CA ARG A 118 7.36 4.39 6.75
C ARG A 118 5.91 4.01 6.51
N ILE A 119 5.37 4.30 5.34
CA ILE A 119 3.98 3.96 4.98
C ILE A 119 3.75 2.44 5.05
N ILE A 120 4.63 1.64 4.42
CA ILE A 120 4.43 0.19 4.40
C ILE A 120 4.69 -0.46 5.76
N MET A 121 5.58 0.10 6.58
CA MET A 121 5.77 -0.36 7.96
C MET A 121 4.50 -0.17 8.78
N ALA A 122 3.92 1.03 8.78
CA ALA A 122 2.69 1.30 9.49
C ALA A 122 1.54 0.37 9.06
N ILE A 123 1.43 0.06 7.75
CA ILE A 123 0.45 -0.93 7.26
C ILE A 123 0.79 -2.33 7.78
N THR A 124 2.08 -2.71 7.78
CA THR A 124 2.53 -4.04 8.24
C THR A 124 2.23 -4.24 9.72
N ASP A 125 2.46 -3.22 10.54
CA ASP A 125 2.19 -3.25 11.98
C ASP A 125 0.69 -3.45 12.25
N ILE A 126 -0.17 -2.76 11.51
CA ILE A 126 -1.63 -2.95 11.60
C ILE A 126 -2.03 -4.37 11.17
N VAL A 127 -1.43 -4.90 10.12
CA VAL A 127 -1.71 -6.28 9.66
C VAL A 127 -1.23 -7.29 10.70
N ALA A 128 -0.07 -7.06 11.32
CA ALA A 128 0.45 -7.90 12.41
C ALA A 128 -0.52 -7.94 13.59
N GLU A 129 -1.04 -6.79 13.99
CA GLU A 129 -2.05 -6.69 15.05
C GLU A 129 -3.36 -7.40 14.68
N ILE A 130 -3.87 -7.22 13.46
CA ILE A 130 -5.10 -7.91 12.99
C ILE A 130 -4.93 -9.42 12.99
N ARG A 131 -3.74 -9.91 12.65
CA ARG A 131 -3.43 -11.33 12.56
C ARG A 131 -3.03 -11.96 13.89
N ASP A 132 -2.70 -11.13 14.89
CA ASP A 132 -2.07 -11.56 16.15
C ASP A 132 -0.79 -12.36 15.89
N GLU A 133 0.01 -11.89 14.93
CA GLU A 133 1.25 -12.53 14.48
C GLU A 133 2.39 -11.52 14.40
N THR A 134 3.62 -11.97 14.56
CA THR A 134 4.80 -11.15 14.31
C THR A 134 5.09 -11.09 12.81
N ALA A 135 5.27 -9.89 12.29
CA ALA A 135 5.66 -9.72 10.90
C ALA A 135 7.05 -10.33 10.65
N PRO A 136 7.26 -10.98 9.50
CA PRO A 136 8.55 -11.57 9.18
C PRO A 136 9.61 -10.49 8.98
N GLU A 137 10.86 -10.85 9.23
CA GLU A 137 12.01 -10.02 8.86
C GLU A 137 12.09 -9.87 7.34
N GLY A 138 12.35 -8.63 6.86
CA GLY A 138 12.38 -8.31 5.45
C GLY A 138 11.00 -8.28 4.79
N ARG A 139 10.94 -7.86 3.54
CA ARG A 139 9.71 -7.80 2.74
C ARG A 139 9.89 -8.51 1.43
N TRP A 140 8.84 -9.16 0.96
CA TRP A 140 8.86 -9.84 -0.33
C TRP A 140 9.12 -8.85 -1.46
N ASP A 141 10.18 -9.08 -2.22
CA ASP A 141 10.45 -8.36 -3.47
C ASP A 141 10.13 -9.27 -4.66
N MET A 142 9.18 -8.82 -5.46
CA MET A 142 8.77 -9.55 -6.67
C MET A 142 9.88 -9.70 -7.72
N ARG A 143 10.91 -8.85 -7.67
CA ARG A 143 12.05 -8.93 -8.62
C ARG A 143 12.99 -10.06 -8.25
N HIS A 144 13.15 -10.30 -6.96
CA HIS A 144 14.04 -11.32 -6.42
C HIS A 144 13.30 -12.63 -6.11
N GLY A 145 11.97 -12.58 -5.99
CA GLY A 145 11.17 -13.74 -5.58
C GLY A 145 11.47 -14.21 -4.16
N ALA A 146 11.95 -13.28 -3.31
CA ALA A 146 12.37 -13.54 -1.95
C ALA A 146 12.12 -12.30 -1.05
N ARG A 147 12.21 -12.48 0.27
CA ARG A 147 12.26 -11.37 1.23
C ARG A 147 13.65 -10.76 1.27
N VAL A 148 13.70 -9.43 1.26
CA VAL A 148 14.92 -8.60 1.32
C VAL A 148 14.78 -7.55 2.40
#